data_98602ee5c94ecd2f55a50862da492e2c
#
_entry.id   98602ee5c94ecd2f55a50862da492e2c
#
_cell.length_a   1.000
_cell.length_b   1.000
_cell.length_c   1.000
_cell.angle_alpha   90.00
_cell.angle_beta   90.00
_cell.angle_gamma   90.00
#
_symmetry.space_group_name_H-M   'P 1'
#
loop_
_entity.id
_entity.type
_entity.pdbx_description
1 polymer ?
#
loop_
_entity_poly.entity_id
_entity_poly.type
_entity_poly.pdbx_seq_one_letter_code
_entity_poly.pdbx_strand_id
1 'polypeptide(L)'
;MKYFSNLPIISYANNLARNIFSRVKISNTPQYYPYTMNEGQKIEHIAYDYYQDSDDVWILHHINNVIDPYFDYSLSQIDFDRYIEKKYGSVYKAQRDIAFYHTNYYNDDSTLDVSEYDSLTPSSRKKYWAPVLDLYGNPYEYVRSKEDIVIATNKIISANITLTTNTSFIVGEKITQSTSGGTAFVAFSNSSMLTIQHITGTINANNITGNDSGAVATVQDVTTISTPISEDEFVYFTPISYYDYELDLNTKKKNINVLDKAYTDIVSSQFRQLING
;
A
#
# COMPACT_ATOMS: atom_id res chain seq x y z
N MET A 1 -22.55 -2.97 -26.43
CA MET A 1 -22.58 -2.55 -25.00
C MET A 1 -23.73 -1.58 -24.75
N LYS A 2 -24.92 -2.12 -24.44
CA LYS A 2 -26.11 -1.29 -24.18
C LYS A 2 -26.18 -0.76 -22.75
N TYR A 3 -25.48 -1.38 -21.80
CA TYR A 3 -25.54 -1.05 -20.38
C TYR A 3 -24.98 0.33 -20.03
N PHE A 4 -23.96 0.78 -20.73
CA PHE A 4 -23.29 2.06 -20.40
C PHE A 4 -23.84 3.27 -21.16
N SER A 5 -24.80 3.05 -22.09
CA SER A 5 -25.35 4.15 -22.91
C SER A 5 -26.16 5.15 -22.10
N ASN A 6 -26.75 4.73 -20.98
CA ASN A 6 -27.62 5.55 -20.13
C ASN A 6 -26.94 6.13 -18.89
N LEU A 7 -25.63 5.88 -18.73
CA LEU A 7 -24.87 6.43 -17.61
C LEU A 7 -24.69 7.95 -17.71
N PRO A 8 -24.71 8.67 -16.59
CA PRO A 8 -24.41 10.08 -16.59
C PRO A 8 -23.01 10.33 -17.13
N ILE A 9 -22.88 11.33 -17.98
CA ILE A 9 -21.58 11.80 -18.45
C ILE A 9 -21.01 12.75 -17.42
N ILE A 10 -19.86 12.41 -16.84
CA ILE A 10 -19.14 13.29 -15.94
C ILE A 10 -17.89 13.84 -16.63
N SER A 11 -17.58 15.10 -16.36
CA SER A 11 -16.34 15.71 -16.82
C SER A 11 -15.24 15.48 -15.79
N TYR A 12 -14.17 14.83 -16.20
CA TYR A 12 -12.99 14.63 -15.37
C TYR A 12 -11.75 15.07 -16.17
N ALA A 13 -11.00 16.02 -15.63
CA ALA A 13 -9.75 16.51 -16.23
C ALA A 13 -9.89 16.88 -17.74
N ASN A 14 -10.94 17.60 -18.11
CA ASN A 14 -11.31 17.96 -19.49
C ASN A 14 -11.72 16.80 -20.41
N ASN A 15 -11.84 15.59 -19.90
CA ASN A 15 -12.37 14.45 -20.63
C ASN A 15 -13.80 14.15 -20.15
N LEU A 16 -14.67 13.81 -21.10
CA LEU A 16 -16.00 13.30 -20.79
C LEU A 16 -15.92 11.78 -20.62
N ALA A 17 -16.23 11.33 -19.42
CA ALA A 17 -16.26 9.90 -19.11
C ALA A 17 -17.64 9.48 -18.61
N ARG A 18 -18.06 8.27 -18.98
CA ARG A 18 -19.22 7.62 -18.37
C ARG A 18 -18.70 6.65 -17.32
N ASN A 19 -19.02 6.90 -16.07
CA ASN A 19 -18.51 6.10 -14.98
C ASN A 19 -19.59 5.83 -13.93
N ILE A 20 -19.50 4.64 -13.31
CA ILE A 20 -20.28 4.28 -12.12
C ILE A 20 -19.30 3.94 -10.99
N PHE A 21 -19.39 4.67 -9.89
CA PHE A 21 -18.69 4.38 -8.64
C PHE A 21 -19.57 3.67 -7.61
N SER A 22 -20.70 3.14 -8.03
CA SER A 22 -21.65 2.47 -7.14
C SER A 22 -21.35 0.97 -7.06
N ARG A 23 -21.37 0.42 -5.86
CA ARG A 23 -21.23 -1.01 -5.62
C ARG A 23 -22.56 -1.63 -5.35
N VAL A 24 -22.91 -2.69 -6.08
CA VAL A 24 -24.00 -3.58 -5.70
C VAL A 24 -23.56 -4.38 -4.49
N LYS A 25 -24.21 -4.19 -3.34
CA LYS A 25 -23.99 -5.01 -2.14
C LYS A 25 -24.85 -6.26 -2.24
N ILE A 26 -24.21 -7.40 -2.43
CA ILE A 26 -24.87 -8.70 -2.29
C ILE A 26 -24.74 -9.08 -0.81
N SER A 27 -25.87 -9.15 -0.11
CA SER A 27 -25.91 -9.18 1.36
C SER A 27 -25.67 -10.54 2.01
N ASN A 28 -25.42 -11.63 1.27
CA ASN A 28 -25.27 -12.96 1.86
C ASN A 28 -24.24 -13.83 1.16
N THR A 29 -23.28 -14.32 1.96
CA THR A 29 -22.48 -15.54 1.87
C THR A 29 -21.64 -15.81 0.60
N PRO A 30 -20.66 -16.68 0.59
CA PRO A 30 -19.62 -16.76 -0.44
C PRO A 30 -20.24 -17.09 -1.81
N GLN A 31 -20.59 -16.03 -2.50
CA GLN A 31 -21.16 -16.05 -3.84
C GLN A 31 -20.08 -15.84 -4.91
N TYR A 32 -18.82 -15.79 -4.45
CA TYR A 32 -17.67 -15.56 -5.29
C TYR A 32 -16.76 -16.77 -5.25
N TYR A 33 -16.29 -17.17 -6.42
CA TYR A 33 -15.26 -18.19 -6.55
C TYR A 33 -13.94 -17.51 -6.93
N PRO A 34 -12.82 -17.85 -6.26
CA PRO A 34 -11.52 -17.42 -6.69
C PRO A 34 -11.18 -18.10 -8.03
N TYR A 35 -10.73 -17.30 -8.98
CA TYR A 35 -10.31 -17.76 -10.29
C TYR A 35 -8.93 -17.20 -10.60
N THR A 36 -8.02 -18.06 -11.05
CA THR A 36 -6.69 -17.64 -11.48
C THR A 36 -6.63 -17.60 -12.99
N MET A 37 -6.42 -16.42 -13.53
CA MET A 37 -6.31 -16.19 -14.98
C MET A 37 -5.05 -16.85 -15.53
N ASN A 38 -5.20 -17.54 -16.66
CA ASN A 38 -4.06 -18.03 -17.43
C ASN A 38 -3.37 -16.87 -18.17
N GLU A 39 -2.09 -17.06 -18.49
CA GLU A 39 -1.34 -16.07 -19.24
C GLU A 39 -1.97 -15.79 -20.60
N GLY A 40 -2.17 -14.51 -20.90
CA GLY A 40 -2.80 -14.08 -22.16
C GLY A 40 -4.31 -14.35 -22.27
N GLN A 41 -4.93 -14.89 -21.23
CA GLN A 41 -6.38 -15.10 -21.20
C GLN A 41 -7.09 -13.74 -21.07
N LYS A 42 -8.03 -13.49 -21.99
CA LYS A 42 -8.85 -12.28 -21.95
C LYS A 42 -10.04 -12.45 -21.04
N ILE A 43 -10.41 -11.37 -20.36
CA ILE A 43 -11.52 -11.38 -19.41
C ILE A 43 -12.86 -11.69 -20.08
N GLU A 44 -13.04 -11.31 -21.35
CA GLU A 44 -14.24 -11.63 -22.14
C GLU A 44 -14.37 -13.13 -22.38
N HIS A 45 -13.24 -13.86 -22.52
CA HIS A 45 -13.27 -15.32 -22.64
C HIS A 45 -13.73 -15.96 -21.31
N ILE A 46 -13.28 -15.43 -20.19
CA ILE A 46 -13.71 -15.92 -18.85
C ILE A 46 -15.21 -15.67 -18.67
N ALA A 47 -15.70 -14.48 -19.07
CA ALA A 47 -17.13 -14.17 -19.03
C ALA A 47 -17.95 -15.14 -19.90
N TYR A 48 -17.48 -15.41 -21.09
CA TYR A 48 -18.14 -16.37 -21.99
C TYR A 48 -18.11 -17.79 -21.45
N ASP A 49 -16.96 -18.25 -20.98
CA ASP A 49 -16.78 -19.63 -20.47
C ASP A 49 -17.67 -19.87 -19.22
N TYR A 50 -17.80 -18.87 -18.37
CA TYR A 50 -18.51 -19.00 -17.10
C TYR A 50 -19.98 -18.62 -17.18
N TYR A 51 -20.30 -17.47 -17.80
CA TYR A 51 -21.68 -16.94 -17.90
C TYR A 51 -22.38 -17.32 -19.20
N GLN A 52 -21.65 -17.83 -20.19
CA GLN A 52 -22.11 -18.14 -21.55
C GLN A 52 -22.50 -16.88 -22.34
N ASP A 53 -22.05 -15.71 -21.88
CA ASP A 53 -22.22 -14.43 -22.55
C ASP A 53 -20.97 -13.56 -22.34
N SER A 54 -20.37 -13.11 -23.43
CA SER A 54 -19.22 -12.20 -23.38
C SER A 54 -19.61 -10.78 -22.96
N ASP A 55 -20.88 -10.40 -23.12
CA ASP A 55 -21.36 -9.09 -22.69
C ASP A 55 -21.44 -8.95 -21.16
N ASP A 56 -21.44 -10.07 -20.42
CA ASP A 56 -21.40 -10.11 -18.96
C ASP A 56 -20.02 -9.81 -18.34
N VAL A 57 -19.03 -9.47 -19.17
CA VAL A 57 -17.69 -9.03 -18.72
C VAL A 57 -17.75 -7.88 -17.70
N TRP A 58 -18.77 -7.02 -17.78
CA TRP A 58 -18.98 -5.91 -16.85
C TRP A 58 -19.18 -6.40 -15.39
N ILE A 59 -19.75 -7.60 -15.20
CA ILE A 59 -19.92 -8.23 -13.88
C ILE A 59 -18.53 -8.49 -13.28
N LEU A 60 -17.60 -9.03 -14.07
CA LEU A 60 -16.23 -9.29 -13.64
C LEU A 60 -15.49 -8.00 -13.30
N HIS A 61 -15.65 -6.95 -14.11
CA HIS A 61 -15.09 -5.64 -13.81
C HIS A 61 -15.63 -5.07 -12.50
N HIS A 62 -16.94 -5.16 -12.31
CA HIS A 62 -17.61 -4.62 -11.14
C HIS A 62 -17.20 -5.32 -9.83
N ILE A 63 -17.14 -6.65 -9.84
CA ILE A 63 -16.79 -7.47 -8.66
C ILE A 63 -15.34 -7.28 -8.25
N ASN A 64 -14.43 -7.17 -9.23
CA ASN A 64 -13.01 -7.02 -8.99
C ASN A 64 -12.58 -5.55 -8.84
N ASN A 65 -13.54 -4.60 -8.82
CA ASN A 65 -13.29 -3.16 -8.73
C ASN A 65 -12.36 -2.62 -9.83
N VAL A 66 -12.47 -3.17 -11.02
CA VAL A 66 -11.65 -2.78 -12.16
C VAL A 66 -12.12 -1.42 -12.68
N ILE A 67 -11.20 -0.47 -12.74
CA ILE A 67 -11.42 0.88 -13.27
C ILE A 67 -10.84 0.97 -14.67
N ASP A 68 -9.62 0.46 -14.84
CA ASP A 68 -8.93 0.39 -16.13
C ASP A 68 -8.70 -1.07 -16.53
N PRO A 69 -9.55 -1.63 -17.44
CA PRO A 69 -9.42 -3.02 -17.89
C PRO A 69 -8.06 -3.38 -18.51
N TYR A 70 -7.31 -2.38 -18.99
CA TYR A 70 -5.99 -2.63 -19.59
C TYR A 70 -4.88 -2.80 -18.58
N PHE A 71 -4.99 -2.18 -17.38
CA PHE A 71 -3.92 -2.19 -16.39
C PHE A 71 -4.30 -2.86 -15.07
N ASP A 72 -5.60 -3.04 -14.79
CA ASP A 72 -6.04 -3.64 -13.54
C ASP A 72 -6.04 -5.17 -13.59
N TYR A 73 -6.05 -5.76 -14.78
CA TYR A 73 -5.82 -7.20 -14.97
C TYR A 73 -4.35 -7.51 -15.24
N SER A 74 -4.01 -8.80 -15.11
CA SER A 74 -2.67 -9.28 -15.40
C SER A 74 -2.32 -9.09 -16.86
N LEU A 75 -1.20 -8.42 -17.11
CA LEU A 75 -0.64 -8.26 -18.43
C LEU A 75 0.03 -9.55 -18.92
N SER A 76 -0.02 -9.79 -20.23
CA SER A 76 0.83 -10.82 -20.86
C SER A 76 2.31 -10.44 -20.69
N GLN A 77 3.23 -11.42 -20.81
CA GLN A 77 4.67 -11.11 -20.69
C GLN A 77 5.12 -10.01 -21.65
N ILE A 78 4.63 -10.04 -22.89
CA ILE A 78 4.99 -9.05 -23.91
C ILE A 78 4.50 -7.64 -23.53
N ASP A 79 3.27 -7.53 -23.04
CA ASP A 79 2.68 -6.24 -22.67
C ASP A 79 3.27 -5.74 -21.34
N PHE A 80 3.61 -6.66 -20.44
CA PHE A 80 4.34 -6.35 -19.21
C PHE A 80 5.72 -5.77 -19.52
N ASP A 81 6.50 -6.39 -20.39
CA ASP A 81 7.81 -5.89 -20.79
C ASP A 81 7.71 -4.49 -21.44
N ARG A 82 6.72 -4.27 -22.29
CA ARG A 82 6.45 -2.93 -22.85
C ARG A 82 6.08 -1.90 -21.76
N TYR A 83 5.28 -2.31 -20.78
CA TYR A 83 4.97 -1.46 -19.64
C TYR A 83 6.22 -1.08 -18.84
N ILE A 84 7.09 -2.05 -18.57
CA ILE A 84 8.37 -1.84 -17.88
C ILE A 84 9.28 -0.91 -18.68
N GLU A 85 9.41 -1.12 -20.00
CA GLU A 85 10.20 -0.24 -20.87
C GLU A 85 9.71 1.21 -20.83
N LYS A 86 8.40 1.40 -20.88
CA LYS A 86 7.80 2.74 -20.82
C LYS A 86 8.01 3.41 -19.46
N LYS A 87 7.95 2.65 -18.36
CA LYS A 87 8.03 3.18 -17.00
C LYS A 87 9.46 3.43 -16.53
N TYR A 88 10.40 2.53 -16.86
CA TYR A 88 11.77 2.53 -16.34
C TYR A 88 12.84 2.78 -17.41
N GLY A 89 12.44 2.85 -18.69
CA GLY A 89 13.32 3.11 -19.82
C GLY A 89 13.85 1.85 -20.50
N SER A 90 14.04 0.74 -19.80
CA SER A 90 14.35 -0.57 -20.34
C SER A 90 14.11 -1.68 -19.32
N VAL A 91 13.83 -2.89 -19.80
CA VAL A 91 13.71 -4.09 -18.95
C VAL A 91 15.02 -4.34 -18.20
N TYR A 92 16.16 -4.26 -18.89
CA TYR A 92 17.49 -4.45 -18.29
C TYR A 92 17.74 -3.50 -17.12
N LYS A 93 17.38 -2.23 -17.28
CA LYS A 93 17.52 -1.24 -16.20
C LYS A 93 16.62 -1.59 -15.01
N ALA A 94 15.38 -1.95 -15.25
CA ALA A 94 14.45 -2.32 -14.20
C ALA A 94 14.88 -3.59 -13.43
N GLN A 95 15.52 -4.54 -14.11
CA GLN A 95 16.07 -5.76 -13.49
C GLN A 95 17.32 -5.48 -12.63
N ARG A 96 18.10 -4.49 -13.01
CA ARG A 96 19.35 -4.16 -12.31
C ARG A 96 19.14 -3.22 -11.14
N ASP A 97 18.28 -2.22 -11.31
CA ASP A 97 18.07 -1.18 -10.32
C ASP A 97 17.16 -1.70 -9.20
N ILE A 98 17.61 -1.55 -7.95
CA ILE A 98 16.92 -2.06 -6.77
C ILE A 98 15.85 -1.06 -6.35
N ALA A 99 14.63 -1.55 -6.19
CA ALA A 99 13.49 -0.77 -5.71
C ALA A 99 13.55 -0.61 -4.17
N PHE A 100 13.75 -1.72 -3.46
CA PHE A 100 13.87 -1.77 -2.02
C PHE A 100 14.51 -3.09 -1.57
N TYR A 101 14.81 -3.18 -0.28
CA TYR A 101 15.28 -4.42 0.33
C TYR A 101 14.19 -4.99 1.21
N HIS A 102 13.91 -6.27 1.02
CA HIS A 102 12.93 -7.03 1.77
C HIS A 102 13.63 -7.84 2.85
N THR A 103 13.13 -7.81 4.08
CA THR A 103 13.70 -8.63 5.15
C THR A 103 13.43 -10.11 4.89
N ASN A 104 14.44 -10.97 5.09
CA ASN A 104 14.28 -12.42 5.00
C ASN A 104 13.32 -12.97 6.07
N TYR A 105 12.99 -12.19 7.08
CA TYR A 105 12.03 -12.52 8.15
C TYR A 105 10.60 -12.04 7.85
N TYR A 106 10.32 -11.61 6.64
CA TYR A 106 9.00 -11.08 6.26
C TYR A 106 7.84 -12.03 6.55
N ASN A 107 8.07 -13.35 6.42
CA ASN A 107 7.07 -14.38 6.71
C ASN A 107 7.21 -14.98 8.12
N ASP A 108 8.07 -14.42 8.96
CA ASP A 108 8.26 -14.88 10.34
C ASP A 108 7.18 -14.25 11.22
N ASP A 109 6.30 -15.08 11.79
CA ASP A 109 5.23 -14.66 12.69
C ASP A 109 5.64 -14.77 14.17
N SER A 110 6.95 -14.86 14.47
CA SER A 110 7.47 -14.83 15.84
C SER A 110 7.10 -13.52 16.53
N THR A 111 6.78 -13.62 17.79
CA THR A 111 6.47 -12.48 18.66
C THR A 111 7.41 -12.44 19.84
N LEU A 112 7.63 -11.25 20.41
CA LEU A 112 8.38 -11.03 21.63
C LEU A 112 7.49 -10.27 22.61
N ASP A 113 7.61 -10.59 23.90
CA ASP A 113 7.04 -9.74 24.92
C ASP A 113 7.93 -8.49 25.16
N VAL A 114 7.42 -7.52 25.91
CA VAL A 114 8.12 -6.26 26.20
C VAL A 114 9.45 -6.50 26.88
N SER A 115 9.54 -7.49 27.79
CA SER A 115 10.75 -7.81 28.55
C SER A 115 11.81 -8.44 27.65
N GLU A 116 11.40 -9.34 26.77
CA GLU A 116 12.28 -9.97 25.77
C GLU A 116 12.81 -8.93 24.79
N TYR A 117 11.94 -8.04 24.32
CA TYR A 117 12.37 -6.95 23.43
C TYR A 117 13.38 -6.03 24.09
N ASP A 118 13.15 -5.66 25.36
CA ASP A 118 14.06 -4.80 26.09
C ASP A 118 15.42 -5.44 26.36
N SER A 119 15.46 -6.76 26.50
CA SER A 119 16.67 -7.56 26.71
C SER A 119 17.49 -7.80 25.43
N LEU A 120 16.97 -7.44 24.24
CA LEU A 120 17.68 -7.66 22.98
C LEU A 120 19.04 -6.98 22.95
N THR A 121 20.08 -7.79 22.73
CA THR A 121 21.46 -7.32 22.57
C THR A 121 22.07 -7.90 21.28
N PRO A 122 22.76 -7.09 20.47
CA PRO A 122 22.88 -5.64 20.58
C PRO A 122 21.57 -4.91 20.28
N SER A 123 21.43 -3.69 20.77
CA SER A 123 20.22 -2.86 20.60
C SER A 123 19.84 -2.62 19.12
N SER A 124 20.79 -2.78 18.20
CA SER A 124 20.56 -2.71 16.74
C SER A 124 19.54 -3.75 16.26
N ARG A 125 19.35 -4.86 16.98
CA ARG A 125 18.35 -5.89 16.66
C ARG A 125 16.92 -5.39 16.85
N LYS A 126 16.70 -4.38 17.67
CA LYS A 126 15.38 -3.80 17.96
C LYS A 126 14.68 -3.27 16.72
N LYS A 127 15.40 -2.82 15.69
CA LYS A 127 14.86 -2.33 14.42
C LYS A 127 14.09 -3.38 13.60
N TYR A 128 14.30 -4.66 13.87
CA TYR A 128 13.60 -5.76 13.19
C TYR A 128 12.25 -6.10 13.81
N TRP A 129 11.85 -5.35 14.85
CA TRP A 129 10.63 -5.59 15.57
C TRP A 129 9.78 -4.33 15.62
N ALA A 130 8.48 -4.50 15.36
CA ALA A 130 7.49 -3.44 15.41
C ALA A 130 6.57 -3.65 16.62
N PRO A 131 6.27 -2.59 17.40
CA PRO A 131 5.40 -2.70 18.55
C PRO A 131 3.94 -2.93 18.11
N VAL A 132 3.24 -3.82 18.81
CA VAL A 132 1.79 -3.93 18.81
C VAL A 132 1.27 -3.17 20.01
N LEU A 133 0.44 -2.15 19.75
CA LEU A 133 -0.02 -1.23 20.79
C LEU A 133 -1.39 -1.65 21.32
N ASP A 134 -1.61 -1.45 22.62
CA ASP A 134 -2.93 -1.56 23.23
C ASP A 134 -3.81 -0.34 22.91
N LEU A 135 -5.04 -0.34 23.41
CA LEU A 135 -6.00 0.78 23.24
C LEU A 135 -5.53 2.10 23.85
N TYR A 136 -4.51 2.07 24.71
CA TYR A 136 -3.94 3.23 25.40
C TYR A 136 -2.62 3.69 24.75
N GLY A 137 -2.17 3.01 23.68
CA GLY A 137 -0.94 3.33 22.98
C GLY A 137 0.33 2.75 23.61
N ASN A 138 0.22 1.80 24.54
CA ASN A 138 1.37 1.13 25.13
C ASN A 138 1.69 -0.15 24.36
N PRO A 139 2.98 -0.43 24.10
CA PRO A 139 3.36 -1.70 23.48
C PRO A 139 3.12 -2.85 24.49
N TYR A 140 2.41 -3.88 24.06
CA TYR A 140 2.21 -5.10 24.84
C TYR A 140 2.90 -6.32 24.23
N GLU A 141 3.21 -6.25 22.94
CA GLU A 141 3.86 -7.29 22.18
C GLU A 141 4.67 -6.66 21.04
N TYR A 142 5.67 -7.36 20.55
CA TYR A 142 6.45 -6.97 19.38
C TYR A 142 6.40 -8.08 18.34
N VAL A 143 6.12 -7.72 17.09
CA VAL A 143 6.08 -8.61 15.93
C VAL A 143 7.23 -8.30 15.00
N ARG A 144 7.57 -9.23 14.10
CA ARG A 144 8.56 -8.95 13.05
C ARG A 144 8.14 -7.76 12.22
N SER A 145 9.04 -6.80 12.06
CA SER A 145 8.82 -5.66 11.16
C SER A 145 8.71 -6.17 9.73
N LYS A 146 7.56 -5.89 9.11
CA LYS A 146 7.28 -6.23 7.71
C LYS A 146 7.50 -5.02 6.79
N GLU A 147 8.21 -4.01 7.28
CA GLU A 147 8.51 -2.83 6.48
C GLU A 147 9.65 -3.10 5.50
N ASP A 148 9.40 -2.82 4.24
CA ASP A 148 10.42 -2.82 3.21
C ASP A 148 11.39 -1.65 3.42
N ILE A 149 12.67 -1.93 3.49
CA ILE A 149 13.69 -0.89 3.63
C ILE A 149 14.03 -0.36 2.25
N VAL A 150 13.46 0.78 1.90
CA VAL A 150 13.82 1.50 0.69
C VAL A 150 15.16 2.17 0.92
N ILE A 151 16.23 1.60 0.41
CA ILE A 151 17.52 2.29 0.31
C ILE A 151 17.46 3.22 -0.91
N ALA A 152 16.72 4.30 -0.80
CA ALA A 152 16.93 5.42 -1.68
C ALA A 152 18.10 6.21 -1.09
N THR A 153 19.18 6.34 -1.83
CA THR A 153 20.21 7.36 -1.62
C THR A 153 19.53 8.65 -1.19
N ASN A 154 19.75 9.08 0.07
CA ASN A 154 19.23 10.29 0.71
C ASN A 154 17.83 10.23 1.35
N LYS A 155 17.20 9.10 1.65
CA LYS A 155 16.03 9.10 2.53
C LYS A 155 16.44 8.90 3.99
N ILE A 156 16.16 9.90 4.78
CA ILE A 156 16.19 9.86 6.24
C ILE A 156 15.05 8.92 6.66
N ILE A 157 15.41 7.76 7.21
CA ILE A 157 14.42 6.73 7.60
C ILE A 157 13.80 7.11 8.94
N SER A 158 14.59 7.67 9.86
CA SER A 158 14.13 8.16 11.16
C SER A 158 14.97 9.33 11.63
N ALA A 159 14.41 10.15 12.51
CA ALA A 159 15.12 11.22 13.17
C ALA A 159 14.66 11.36 14.62
N ASN A 160 15.59 11.72 15.52
CA ASN A 160 15.27 12.19 16.84
C ASN A 160 15.11 13.71 16.81
N ILE A 161 13.99 14.18 17.33
CA ILE A 161 13.66 15.59 17.44
C ILE A 161 13.68 15.97 18.92
N THR A 162 14.43 17.00 19.27
CA THR A 162 14.37 17.64 20.58
C THR A 162 13.35 18.79 20.52
N LEU A 163 12.44 18.84 21.49
CA LEU A 163 11.41 19.86 21.60
C LEU A 163 11.80 20.92 22.61
N THR A 164 11.46 22.19 22.32
CA THR A 164 11.62 23.31 23.27
C THR A 164 10.48 23.39 24.28
N THR A 165 9.36 22.76 23.98
CA THR A 165 8.14 22.77 24.81
C THR A 165 7.81 21.37 25.28
N ASN A 166 7.40 21.25 26.56
CA ASN A 166 6.90 19.98 27.07
C ASN A 166 5.54 19.66 26.48
N THR A 167 5.55 18.96 25.34
CA THR A 167 4.33 18.60 24.61
C THR A 167 4.41 17.13 24.25
N SER A 168 3.35 16.38 24.55
CA SER A 168 3.25 14.97 24.22
C SER A 168 2.44 14.78 22.94
N PHE A 169 2.98 14.02 22.04
CA PHE A 169 2.32 13.57 20.81
C PHE A 169 1.84 12.13 20.94
N ILE A 170 0.87 11.74 20.14
CA ILE A 170 0.37 10.37 20.13
C ILE A 170 1.31 9.51 19.27
N VAL A 171 1.76 8.36 19.80
CA VAL A 171 2.56 7.41 19.02
C VAL A 171 1.72 6.87 17.87
N GLY A 172 2.29 6.86 16.67
CA GLY A 172 1.61 6.47 15.43
C GLY A 172 0.94 7.63 14.70
N GLU A 173 0.74 8.80 15.32
CA GLU A 173 0.14 9.94 14.62
C GLU A 173 1.06 10.53 13.56
N LYS A 174 0.44 11.11 12.55
CA LYS A 174 1.14 11.90 11.54
C LYS A 174 1.38 13.31 12.07
N ILE A 175 2.63 13.77 11.99
CA ILE A 175 2.99 15.16 12.23
C ILE A 175 3.22 15.89 10.93
N THR A 176 2.92 17.17 10.92
CA THR A 176 3.12 18.08 9.78
C THR A 176 3.89 19.32 10.20
N GLN A 177 4.78 19.80 9.34
CA GLN A 177 5.47 21.06 9.49
C GLN A 177 5.03 22.01 8.37
N SER A 178 4.22 23.00 8.68
CA SER A 178 3.62 23.89 7.67
C SER A 178 4.65 24.75 6.93
N THR A 179 5.75 25.10 7.58
CA THR A 179 6.80 25.96 7.00
C THR A 179 7.66 25.26 5.94
N SER A 180 7.93 23.96 6.10
CA SER A 180 8.75 23.18 5.17
C SER A 180 7.93 22.24 4.28
N GLY A 181 6.65 22.04 4.61
CA GLY A 181 5.81 21.01 4.00
C GLY A 181 6.22 19.59 4.40
N GLY A 182 7.15 19.43 5.34
CA GLY A 182 7.62 18.12 5.82
C GLY A 182 6.53 17.40 6.61
N THR A 183 6.45 16.08 6.43
CA THR A 183 5.56 15.21 7.21
C THR A 183 6.32 13.98 7.70
N ALA A 184 5.91 13.43 8.84
CA ALA A 184 6.46 12.21 9.40
C ALA A 184 5.45 11.53 10.32
N PHE A 185 5.77 10.32 10.81
CA PHE A 185 4.98 9.62 11.81
C PHE A 185 5.76 9.51 13.12
N VAL A 186 5.07 9.65 14.24
CA VAL A 186 5.65 9.55 15.57
C VAL A 186 5.84 8.08 15.93
N ALA A 187 7.11 7.66 16.08
CA ALA A 187 7.45 6.31 16.54
C ALA A 187 7.61 6.24 18.07
N PHE A 188 8.04 7.34 18.67
CA PHE A 188 8.19 7.49 20.12
C PHE A 188 7.97 8.95 20.50
N SER A 189 7.33 9.19 21.66
CA SER A 189 7.08 10.52 22.19
C SER A 189 7.29 10.54 23.70
N ASN A 190 8.04 11.53 24.16
CA ASN A 190 8.02 11.97 25.54
C ASN A 190 7.91 13.50 25.57
N SER A 191 7.89 14.10 26.76
CA SER A 191 7.67 15.55 26.93
C SER A 191 8.72 16.44 26.26
N SER A 192 9.90 15.93 25.93
CA SER A 192 11.02 16.73 25.42
C SER A 192 11.63 16.19 24.11
N MET A 193 11.28 14.95 23.72
CA MET A 193 11.89 14.29 22.57
C MET A 193 10.84 13.47 21.80
N LEU A 194 10.95 13.51 20.49
CA LEU A 194 10.22 12.65 19.55
C LEU A 194 11.21 11.82 18.74
N THR A 195 10.88 10.55 18.50
CA THR A 195 11.47 9.80 17.40
C THR A 195 10.43 9.72 16.28
N ILE A 196 10.78 10.17 15.12
CA ILE A 196 9.92 10.18 13.93
C ILE A 196 10.44 9.24 12.85
N GLN A 197 9.52 8.68 12.09
CA GLN A 197 9.78 7.75 10.98
C GLN A 197 9.00 8.16 9.73
N HIS A 198 9.30 7.53 8.60
CA HIS A 198 8.64 7.79 7.31
C HIS A 198 8.62 9.28 6.94
N ILE A 199 9.78 9.92 7.06
CA ILE A 199 9.93 11.34 6.83
C ILE A 199 9.78 11.63 5.32
N THR A 200 8.83 12.48 4.99
CA THR A 200 8.64 13.01 3.64
C THR A 200 8.90 14.50 3.65
N GLY A 201 9.74 14.99 2.76
CA GLY A 201 10.20 16.36 2.78
C GLY A 201 11.27 16.61 3.86
N THR A 202 11.36 17.83 4.37
CA THR A 202 12.36 18.26 5.37
C THR A 202 11.67 18.68 6.65
N ILE A 203 12.14 18.18 7.80
CA ILE A 203 11.76 18.68 9.12
C ILE A 203 12.96 19.47 9.66
N ASN A 204 12.75 20.73 10.02
CA ASN A 204 13.77 21.64 10.52
C ASN A 204 13.31 22.32 11.82
N ALA A 205 14.12 23.22 12.37
CA ALA A 205 13.87 23.90 13.64
C ALA A 205 12.70 24.90 13.54
N ASN A 206 11.49 24.39 13.38
CA ASN A 206 10.22 25.13 13.30
C ASN A 206 9.10 24.36 14.00
N ASN A 207 7.91 24.95 14.08
CA ASN A 207 6.77 24.31 14.70
C ASN A 207 6.29 23.09 13.90
N ILE A 208 6.01 22.01 14.61
CA ILE A 208 5.34 20.80 14.12
C ILE A 208 3.98 20.68 14.79
N THR A 209 3.02 20.12 14.07
CA THR A 209 1.65 19.90 14.57
C THR A 209 1.29 18.44 14.40
N GLY A 210 0.78 17.82 15.47
CA GLY A 210 0.20 16.47 15.43
C GLY A 210 -1.20 16.51 14.85
N ASN A 211 -1.49 15.62 13.92
CA ASN A 211 -2.79 15.63 13.23
C ASN A 211 -3.93 15.12 14.13
N ASP A 212 -3.65 14.15 14.98
CA ASP A 212 -4.66 13.50 15.82
C ASP A 212 -4.73 14.13 17.22
N SER A 213 -3.57 14.46 17.80
CA SER A 213 -3.48 15.10 19.12
C SER A 213 -3.79 16.60 19.07
N GLY A 214 -3.62 17.27 17.92
CA GLY A 214 -3.61 18.73 17.83
C GLY A 214 -2.44 19.40 18.56
N ALA A 215 -1.49 18.62 19.07
CA ALA A 215 -0.33 19.10 19.79
C ALA A 215 0.56 19.95 18.88
N VAL A 216 1.03 21.09 19.37
CA VAL A 216 1.97 21.94 18.66
C VAL A 216 3.24 22.11 19.51
N ALA A 217 4.37 21.84 18.91
CA ALA A 217 5.68 22.00 19.56
C ALA A 217 6.69 22.61 18.61
N THR A 218 7.63 23.36 19.17
CA THR A 218 8.77 23.91 18.42
C THR A 218 9.92 22.92 18.48
N VAL A 219 10.42 22.55 17.32
CA VAL A 219 11.61 21.73 17.16
C VAL A 219 12.84 22.55 17.48
N GLN A 220 13.66 22.10 18.42
CA GLN A 220 14.93 22.71 18.76
C GLN A 220 16.05 22.17 17.87
N ASP A 221 16.12 20.86 17.76
CA ASP A 221 17.16 20.16 16.98
C ASP A 221 16.57 18.91 16.33
N VAL A 222 17.14 18.53 15.19
CA VAL A 222 16.79 17.32 14.45
C VAL A 222 18.07 16.53 14.23
N THR A 223 18.22 15.46 14.98
CA THR A 223 19.31 14.51 14.79
C THR A 223 18.83 13.38 13.89
N THR A 224 19.28 13.40 12.65
CA THR A 224 18.97 12.35 11.68
C THR A 224 19.65 11.05 12.08
N ILE A 225 18.88 10.02 12.33
CA ILE A 225 19.37 8.66 12.44
C ILE A 225 19.25 8.03 11.06
N SER A 226 20.30 8.14 10.25
CA SER A 226 20.48 7.23 9.15
C SER A 226 21.01 5.93 9.77
N THR A 227 20.18 4.88 9.77
CA THR A 227 20.69 3.53 9.95
C THR A 227 20.85 2.94 8.55
N PRO A 228 22.00 3.14 7.88
CA PRO A 228 22.29 2.34 6.71
C PRO A 228 22.32 0.89 7.18
N ILE A 229 21.81 -0.02 6.36
CA ILE A 229 22.05 -1.44 6.56
C ILE A 229 23.58 -1.59 6.46
N SER A 230 24.23 -2.08 7.52
CA SER A 230 25.67 -2.34 7.48
C SER A 230 25.92 -3.50 6.52
N GLU A 231 27.14 -3.61 5.99
CA GLU A 231 27.51 -4.71 5.09
C GLU A 231 27.24 -6.07 5.72
N ASP A 232 27.45 -6.22 7.01
CA ASP A 232 27.17 -7.45 7.76
C ASP A 232 25.67 -7.78 7.87
N GLU A 233 24.82 -6.78 7.74
CA GLU A 233 23.37 -6.94 7.83
C GLU A 233 22.71 -7.24 6.49
N PHE A 234 23.40 -7.03 5.36
CA PHE A 234 22.85 -7.36 4.04
C PHE A 234 22.47 -8.83 3.90
N VAL A 235 23.08 -9.72 4.69
CA VAL A 235 22.71 -11.15 4.74
C VAL A 235 21.25 -11.37 5.16
N TYR A 236 20.66 -10.45 5.91
CA TYR A 236 19.29 -10.54 6.39
C TYR A 236 18.26 -9.90 5.47
N PHE A 237 18.69 -9.38 4.33
CA PHE A 237 17.84 -8.70 3.37
C PHE A 237 18.02 -9.27 1.97
N THR A 238 16.91 -9.36 1.24
CA THR A 238 16.90 -9.69 -0.18
C THR A 238 16.63 -8.44 -0.99
N PRO A 239 17.48 -8.08 -1.95
CA PRO A 239 17.20 -6.97 -2.84
C PRO A 239 16.07 -7.34 -3.78
N ILE A 240 15.08 -6.44 -3.91
CA ILE A 240 13.97 -6.57 -4.86
C ILE A 240 14.20 -5.54 -5.96
N SER A 241 14.31 -6.00 -7.20
CA SER A 241 14.42 -5.11 -8.35
C SER A 241 13.07 -4.45 -8.68
N TYR A 242 13.09 -3.35 -9.43
CA TYR A 242 11.85 -2.77 -9.93
C TYR A 242 11.07 -3.74 -10.81
N TYR A 243 11.78 -4.59 -11.56
CA TYR A 243 11.16 -5.62 -12.39
C TYR A 243 10.43 -6.66 -11.54
N ASP A 244 11.09 -7.20 -10.51
CA ASP A 244 10.51 -8.22 -9.64
C ASP A 244 9.32 -7.68 -8.85
N TYR A 245 9.40 -6.43 -8.39
CA TYR A 245 8.29 -5.76 -7.71
C TYR A 245 7.06 -5.62 -8.62
N GLU A 246 7.24 -5.13 -9.83
CA GLU A 246 6.14 -4.98 -10.80
C GLU A 246 5.60 -6.35 -11.24
N LEU A 247 6.47 -7.35 -11.37
CA LEU A 247 6.08 -8.72 -11.71
C LEU A 247 5.20 -9.35 -10.62
N ASP A 248 5.54 -9.13 -9.35
CA ASP A 248 4.72 -9.57 -8.22
C ASP A 248 3.34 -8.91 -8.24
N LEU A 249 3.29 -7.60 -8.49
CA LEU A 249 2.03 -6.87 -8.65
C LEU A 249 1.21 -7.42 -9.84
N ASN A 250 1.85 -7.67 -10.98
CA ASN A 250 1.19 -8.25 -12.15
C ASN A 250 0.68 -9.66 -11.87
N THR A 251 1.43 -10.45 -11.12
CA THR A 251 1.06 -11.83 -10.74
C THR A 251 -0.15 -11.83 -9.80
N LYS A 252 -0.19 -10.92 -8.83
CA LYS A 252 -1.35 -10.76 -7.92
C LYS A 252 -2.64 -10.44 -8.67
N LYS A 253 -2.57 -9.70 -9.78
CA LYS A 253 -3.70 -9.37 -10.64
C LYS A 253 -4.28 -10.57 -11.41
N LYS A 254 -3.59 -11.72 -11.45
CA LYS A 254 -4.13 -12.98 -12.02
C LYS A 254 -5.27 -13.55 -11.17
N ASN A 255 -5.27 -13.25 -9.88
CA ASN A 255 -6.29 -13.75 -8.96
C ASN A 255 -7.49 -12.82 -8.97
N ILE A 256 -8.57 -13.26 -9.57
CA ILE A 256 -9.85 -12.54 -9.65
C ILE A 256 -10.95 -13.32 -8.94
N ASN A 257 -12.03 -12.65 -8.65
CA ASN A 257 -13.25 -13.28 -8.15
C ASN A 257 -14.26 -13.38 -9.31
N VAL A 258 -14.93 -14.51 -9.38
CA VAL A 258 -16.03 -14.76 -10.33
C VAL A 258 -17.32 -14.93 -9.54
N LEU A 259 -18.38 -14.24 -9.92
CA LEU A 259 -19.69 -14.37 -9.30
C LEU A 259 -20.34 -15.69 -9.71
N ASP A 260 -20.97 -16.39 -8.77
CA ASP A 260 -21.80 -17.55 -9.10
C ASP A 260 -22.90 -17.17 -10.08
N LYS A 261 -23.05 -17.96 -11.13
CA LYS A 261 -24.01 -17.76 -12.22
C LYS A 261 -25.45 -17.61 -11.70
N ALA A 262 -25.81 -18.26 -10.60
CA ALA A 262 -27.14 -18.14 -10.00
C ALA A 262 -27.51 -16.72 -9.56
N TYR A 263 -26.52 -15.84 -9.37
CA TYR A 263 -26.72 -14.47 -8.89
C TYR A 263 -26.59 -13.41 -9.98
N THR A 264 -26.25 -13.79 -11.20
CA THR A 264 -26.06 -12.84 -12.33
C THR A 264 -27.31 -12.02 -12.62
N ASP A 265 -28.50 -12.64 -12.60
CA ASP A 265 -29.78 -11.95 -12.85
C ASP A 265 -30.11 -10.94 -11.75
N ILE A 266 -29.78 -11.28 -10.47
CA ILE A 266 -30.01 -10.39 -9.34
C ILE A 266 -29.10 -9.16 -9.47
N VAL A 267 -27.81 -9.36 -9.73
CA VAL A 267 -26.85 -8.27 -9.91
C VAL A 267 -27.26 -7.40 -11.10
N SER A 268 -27.65 -8.01 -12.22
CA SER A 268 -28.09 -7.31 -13.41
C SER A 268 -29.35 -6.48 -13.16
N SER A 269 -30.30 -7.00 -12.38
CA SER A 269 -31.52 -6.25 -12.06
C SER A 269 -31.24 -5.06 -11.14
N GLN A 270 -30.42 -5.23 -10.11
CA GLN A 270 -30.00 -4.16 -9.21
C GLN A 270 -29.19 -3.08 -9.93
N PHE A 271 -28.30 -3.49 -10.83
CA PHE A 271 -27.53 -2.57 -11.63
C PHE A 271 -28.41 -1.73 -12.56
N ARG A 272 -29.41 -2.36 -13.18
CA ARG A 272 -30.41 -1.63 -14.01
C ARG A 272 -31.22 -0.64 -13.18
N GLN A 273 -31.60 -0.98 -11.94
CA GLN A 273 -32.29 -0.06 -11.04
C GLN A 273 -31.42 1.15 -10.69
N LEU A 274 -30.12 0.95 -10.46
CA LEU A 274 -29.17 2.04 -10.17
C LEU A 274 -28.96 2.98 -11.38
N ILE A 275 -29.09 2.46 -12.59
CA ILE A 275 -28.92 3.28 -13.82
C ILE A 275 -30.20 4.05 -14.19
N ASN A 276 -31.35 3.48 -13.91
CA ASN A 276 -32.64 4.03 -14.35
C ASN A 276 -33.41 4.78 -13.25
N GLY A 277 -32.93 4.73 -12.00
CA GLY A 277 -33.47 5.47 -10.86
C GLY A 277 -32.82 6.81 -10.69
#